data_d4cda5fdaeaee293c8ecf50b56f0a31a
#
_entry.id   d4cda5fdaeaee293c8ecf50b56f0a31a
#
_cell.length_a   1.000
_cell.length_b   1.000
_cell.length_c   1.000
_cell.angle_alpha   90.00
_cell.angle_beta   90.00
_cell.angle_gamma   90.00
#
_symmetry.space_group_name_H-M   'P 1'
#
loop_
_entity.id
_entity.type
_entity.pdbx_description
1 polymer ?
#
loop_
_entity_poly.entity_id
_entity_poly.type
_entity_poly.pdbx_seq_one_letter_code
_entity_poly.pdbx_strand_id
1 'polypeptide(L)'
;MARKSRRNNNIIEKKQEMMTPEIITGPQLETGVYARLSVEKDNEETIQTQIEMLHQYVEEHGEYHLVDTYVDNGYTGTDFDRPGFIRMMEDVRTGKIQCIIVKDLSRFGRNFIETGYYIETIFPCLNVRLISINDEFDSSREEDRNSIVMPVKNMINEMYAKDASKKRVLAFEMQSKRGDGTIARSIYGYTVDKKENQLKVNPETAPIVRVIFRWYQMGRGTGAIVKRLKMLDIMTPHAYKATHELDM
;
A
#
# COMPACT_ATOMS: atom_id res chain seq x y z
N MET A 1 31.53 13.51 -62.92
CA MET A 1 30.27 13.60 -62.12
C MET A 1 29.66 12.25 -61.76
N ALA A 2 30.19 11.10 -62.14
CA ALA A 2 29.60 9.77 -61.87
C ALA A 2 29.91 9.14 -60.51
N ARG A 3 30.93 9.63 -59.76
CA ARG A 3 31.32 9.03 -58.46
C ARG A 3 30.48 9.45 -57.25
N LYS A 4 29.74 10.58 -57.31
CA LYS A 4 28.86 11.04 -56.21
C LYS A 4 27.50 10.33 -56.19
N SER A 5 26.99 9.87 -57.32
CA SER A 5 25.71 9.19 -57.42
C SER A 5 25.73 7.76 -56.82
N ARG A 6 26.82 7.00 -57.01
CA ARG A 6 26.93 5.64 -56.43
C ARG A 6 27.07 5.59 -54.90
N ARG A 7 27.59 6.65 -54.30
CA ARG A 7 27.72 6.72 -52.83
C ARG A 7 26.39 7.02 -52.12
N ASN A 8 25.52 7.79 -52.77
CA ASN A 8 24.18 8.09 -52.23
C ASN A 8 23.22 6.89 -52.33
N ASN A 9 23.29 6.12 -53.43
CA ASN A 9 22.45 4.92 -53.57
C ASN A 9 22.81 3.84 -52.53
N ASN A 10 24.10 3.61 -52.24
CA ASN A 10 24.51 2.67 -51.20
C ASN A 10 24.10 3.09 -49.78
N ILE A 11 23.91 4.40 -49.52
CA ILE A 11 23.43 4.88 -48.20
C ILE A 11 21.91 4.73 -48.12
N ILE A 12 21.20 4.89 -49.20
CA ILE A 12 19.74 4.70 -49.26
C ILE A 12 19.40 3.21 -49.15
N GLU A 13 20.11 2.36 -49.91
CA GLU A 13 19.92 0.89 -49.81
C GLU A 13 20.27 0.36 -48.40
N LYS A 14 21.38 0.80 -47.75
CA LYS A 14 21.69 0.45 -46.39
C LYS A 14 20.69 1.00 -45.36
N LYS A 15 20.04 2.14 -45.61
CA LYS A 15 18.96 2.65 -44.75
C LYS A 15 17.66 1.86 -44.94
N GLN A 16 17.39 1.35 -46.14
CA GLN A 16 16.24 0.49 -46.41
C GLN A 16 16.43 -0.93 -45.82
N GLU A 17 17.64 -1.49 -45.84
CA GLU A 17 17.94 -2.78 -45.16
C GLU A 17 17.86 -2.69 -43.64
N MET A 18 18.07 -1.51 -43.03
CA MET A 18 17.88 -1.29 -41.59
C MET A 18 16.44 -1.01 -41.17
N MET A 19 15.50 -0.93 -42.12
CA MET A 19 14.07 -0.68 -41.87
C MET A 19 13.16 -1.87 -42.22
N THR A 20 13.73 -3.03 -42.58
CA THR A 20 12.95 -4.26 -42.56
C THR A 20 12.78 -4.69 -41.09
N PRO A 21 11.55 -4.78 -40.56
CA PRO A 21 11.36 -5.33 -39.26
C PRO A 21 11.95 -6.75 -39.27
N GLU A 22 12.86 -7.04 -38.37
CA GLU A 22 13.29 -8.43 -38.12
C GLU A 22 12.03 -9.24 -37.88
N ILE A 23 11.72 -10.18 -38.77
CA ILE A 23 10.63 -11.12 -38.58
C ILE A 23 11.08 -11.99 -37.39
N ILE A 24 10.57 -11.65 -36.21
CA ILE A 24 10.77 -12.42 -34.98
C ILE A 24 10.08 -13.77 -35.21
N THR A 25 10.86 -14.80 -35.56
CA THR A 25 10.40 -16.18 -35.82
C THR A 25 10.20 -16.97 -34.53
N GLY A 26 9.85 -16.30 -33.42
CA GLY A 26 9.49 -16.94 -32.16
C GLY A 26 7.98 -17.15 -32.02
N PRO A 27 7.52 -17.99 -31.09
CA PRO A 27 6.10 -18.10 -30.78
C PRO A 27 5.59 -16.73 -30.30
N GLN A 28 4.60 -16.19 -31.00
CA GLN A 28 3.93 -14.95 -30.61
C GLN A 28 3.06 -15.18 -29.37
N LEU A 29 2.97 -14.17 -28.50
CA LEU A 29 2.08 -14.20 -27.34
C LEU A 29 0.67 -13.78 -27.78
N GLU A 30 -0.30 -14.66 -27.57
CA GLU A 30 -1.72 -14.36 -27.78
C GLU A 30 -2.15 -13.21 -26.85
N THR A 31 -2.47 -12.05 -27.42
CA THR A 31 -2.54 -10.79 -26.73
C THR A 31 -3.93 -10.18 -26.80
N GLY A 32 -4.47 -9.76 -25.66
CA GLY A 32 -5.64 -8.92 -25.55
C GLY A 32 -5.24 -7.47 -25.22
N VAL A 33 -5.85 -6.51 -25.88
CA VAL A 33 -5.72 -5.10 -25.50
C VAL A 33 -6.94 -4.66 -24.70
N TYR A 34 -6.73 -3.87 -23.64
CA TYR A 34 -7.81 -3.39 -22.80
C TYR A 34 -7.81 -1.87 -22.71
N ALA A 35 -8.95 -1.26 -23.05
CA ALA A 35 -9.15 0.17 -23.01
C ALA A 35 -10.34 0.53 -22.11
N ARG A 36 -10.18 1.58 -21.27
CA ARG A 36 -11.23 2.08 -20.38
C ARG A 36 -11.28 3.61 -20.37
N LEU A 37 -12.49 4.13 -20.42
CA LEU A 37 -12.76 5.57 -20.24
C LEU A 37 -13.81 5.76 -19.13
N SER A 38 -13.56 6.66 -18.17
CA SER A 38 -14.52 7.01 -17.12
C SER A 38 -15.51 8.08 -17.62
N VAL A 39 -16.67 8.17 -16.95
CA VAL A 39 -17.70 9.20 -17.22
C VAL A 39 -17.20 10.61 -16.87
N GLU A 40 -16.27 10.71 -15.94
CA GLU A 40 -15.61 11.97 -15.59
C GLU A 40 -14.70 12.38 -16.71
N LYS A 41 -15.03 13.52 -17.33
CA LYS A 41 -14.40 14.11 -18.51
C LYS A 41 -12.88 14.20 -18.38
N ASP A 42 -12.15 13.28 -18.96
CA ASP A 42 -10.82 13.57 -19.50
C ASP A 42 -11.04 14.16 -20.90
N ASN A 43 -10.96 15.46 -21.00
CA ASN A 43 -11.49 16.26 -22.10
C ASN A 43 -10.77 16.12 -23.45
N GLU A 44 -9.73 15.30 -23.58
CA GLU A 44 -8.90 15.26 -24.80
C GLU A 44 -8.70 13.86 -25.39
N GLU A 45 -9.01 12.78 -24.66
CA GLU A 45 -8.76 11.43 -25.14
C GLU A 45 -10.07 10.66 -25.33
N THR A 46 -10.27 10.14 -26.51
CA THR A 46 -11.40 9.24 -26.81
C THR A 46 -10.98 7.79 -26.57
N ILE A 47 -11.97 6.93 -26.32
CA ILE A 47 -11.73 5.48 -26.21
C ILE A 47 -11.11 4.93 -27.51
N GLN A 48 -11.49 5.52 -28.66
CA GLN A 48 -10.98 5.15 -29.97
C GLN A 48 -9.49 5.43 -30.10
N THR A 49 -9.03 6.59 -29.64
CA THR A 49 -7.60 6.95 -29.67
C THR A 49 -6.75 6.00 -28.82
N GLN A 50 -7.29 5.54 -27.66
CA GLN A 50 -6.62 4.53 -26.85
C GLN A 50 -6.49 3.20 -27.61
N ILE A 51 -7.56 2.75 -28.25
CA ILE A 51 -7.56 1.50 -29.01
C ILE A 51 -6.55 1.57 -30.16
N GLU A 52 -6.55 2.66 -30.92
CA GLU A 52 -5.61 2.86 -32.02
C GLU A 52 -4.15 2.82 -31.55
N MET A 53 -3.84 3.49 -30.44
CA MET A 53 -2.51 3.45 -29.83
C MET A 53 -2.11 2.03 -29.42
N LEU A 54 -3.02 1.28 -28.78
CA LEU A 54 -2.77 -0.08 -28.35
C LEU A 54 -2.55 -1.04 -29.54
N HIS A 55 -3.35 -0.91 -30.60
CA HIS A 55 -3.18 -1.70 -31.81
C HIS A 55 -1.87 -1.38 -32.50
N GLN A 56 -1.52 -0.11 -32.64
CA GLN A 56 -0.23 0.32 -33.21
C GLN A 56 0.94 -0.29 -32.42
N TYR A 57 0.87 -0.26 -31.09
CA TYR A 57 1.90 -0.86 -30.23
C TYR A 57 2.05 -2.36 -30.52
N VAL A 58 0.96 -3.11 -30.64
CA VAL A 58 1.00 -4.54 -30.97
C VAL A 58 1.60 -4.78 -32.36
N GLU A 59 1.24 -3.97 -33.36
CA GLU A 59 1.75 -4.10 -34.73
C GLU A 59 3.26 -3.79 -34.83
N GLU A 60 3.73 -2.81 -34.05
CA GLU A 60 5.16 -2.44 -33.99
C GLU A 60 6.03 -3.49 -33.29
N HIS A 61 5.41 -4.34 -32.44
CA HIS A 61 6.10 -5.37 -31.66
C HIS A 61 5.69 -6.76 -32.13
N GLY A 62 6.50 -7.35 -33.01
CA GLY A 62 6.19 -8.64 -33.64
C GLY A 62 6.09 -9.85 -32.67
N GLU A 63 6.39 -9.66 -31.40
CA GLU A 63 6.24 -10.70 -30.36
C GLU A 63 4.78 -10.89 -29.91
N TYR A 64 3.86 -9.99 -30.25
CA TYR A 64 2.45 -10.03 -29.87
C TYR A 64 1.56 -10.38 -31.05
N HIS A 65 0.55 -11.22 -30.82
CA HIS A 65 -0.54 -11.50 -31.75
C HIS A 65 -1.86 -11.01 -31.16
N LEU A 66 -2.48 -10.02 -31.77
CA LEU A 66 -3.74 -9.45 -31.30
C LEU A 66 -4.90 -10.44 -31.48
N VAL A 67 -5.47 -10.90 -30.38
CA VAL A 67 -6.62 -11.83 -30.35
C VAL A 67 -7.93 -11.07 -30.25
N ASP A 68 -8.02 -10.11 -29.31
CA ASP A 68 -9.25 -9.37 -29.06
C ASP A 68 -8.99 -8.00 -28.43
N THR A 69 -9.98 -7.12 -28.54
CA THR A 69 -10.01 -5.79 -27.94
C THR A 69 -11.14 -5.71 -26.92
N TYR A 70 -10.80 -5.44 -25.66
CA TYR A 70 -11.74 -5.34 -24.55
C TYR A 70 -11.94 -3.88 -24.17
N VAL A 71 -13.19 -3.46 -24.06
CA VAL A 71 -13.53 -2.04 -23.88
C VAL A 71 -14.58 -1.87 -22.80
N ASP A 72 -14.30 -0.97 -21.86
CA ASP A 72 -15.26 -0.49 -20.86
C ASP A 72 -15.35 1.04 -20.92
N ASN A 73 -16.38 1.53 -21.61
CA ASN A 73 -16.66 2.95 -21.75
C ASN A 73 -17.73 3.38 -20.74
N GLY A 74 -17.44 4.43 -19.96
CA GLY A 74 -18.37 4.94 -18.95
C GLY A 74 -18.30 4.22 -17.59
N TYR A 75 -17.28 3.39 -17.36
CA TYR A 75 -17.07 2.69 -16.11
C TYR A 75 -15.95 3.33 -15.26
N THR A 76 -16.14 3.35 -13.94
CA THR A 76 -15.10 3.80 -13.02
C THR A 76 -13.97 2.76 -12.94
N GLY A 77 -12.79 3.16 -12.52
CA GLY A 77 -11.67 2.22 -12.32
C GLY A 77 -11.59 1.66 -10.90
N THR A 78 -12.60 1.89 -10.05
CA THR A 78 -12.56 1.57 -8.63
C THR A 78 -12.89 0.12 -8.30
N ASP A 79 -13.62 -0.56 -9.18
CA ASP A 79 -13.95 -1.98 -9.09
C ASP A 79 -13.63 -2.69 -10.41
N PHE A 80 -13.70 -4.02 -10.41
CA PHE A 80 -13.45 -4.87 -11.57
C PHE A 80 -14.74 -5.55 -12.09
N ASP A 81 -15.91 -5.15 -11.59
CA ASP A 81 -17.21 -5.62 -12.09
C ASP A 81 -17.62 -4.82 -13.34
N ARG A 82 -16.88 -5.06 -14.43
CA ARG A 82 -17.01 -4.39 -15.72
C ARG A 82 -17.12 -5.42 -16.83
N PRO A 83 -18.07 -5.29 -17.77
CA PRO A 83 -18.33 -6.31 -18.78
C PRO A 83 -17.11 -6.64 -19.64
N GLY A 84 -16.37 -5.63 -20.11
CA GLY A 84 -15.15 -5.82 -20.91
C GLY A 84 -14.05 -6.51 -20.12
N PHE A 85 -13.85 -6.10 -18.85
CA PHE A 85 -12.89 -6.73 -17.97
C PHE A 85 -13.24 -8.20 -17.67
N ILE A 86 -14.52 -8.49 -17.37
CA ILE A 86 -14.97 -9.84 -17.09
C ILE A 86 -14.73 -10.75 -18.30
N ARG A 87 -15.10 -10.29 -19.52
CA ARG A 87 -14.85 -11.04 -20.76
C ARG A 87 -13.35 -11.28 -21.00
N MET A 88 -12.51 -10.27 -20.76
CA MET A 88 -11.05 -10.41 -20.82
C MET A 88 -10.55 -11.49 -19.86
N MET A 89 -11.02 -11.49 -18.62
CA MET A 89 -10.61 -12.46 -17.61
C MET A 89 -11.12 -13.89 -17.90
N GLU A 90 -12.24 -14.05 -18.59
CA GLU A 90 -12.69 -15.35 -19.09
C GLU A 90 -11.76 -15.89 -20.18
N ASP A 91 -11.35 -15.04 -21.13
CA ASP A 91 -10.39 -15.39 -22.17
C ASP A 91 -8.99 -15.70 -21.59
N VAL A 92 -8.58 -15.00 -20.52
CA VAL A 92 -7.38 -15.33 -19.74
C VAL A 92 -7.50 -16.72 -19.10
N ARG A 93 -8.60 -17.01 -18.42
CA ARG A 93 -8.80 -18.29 -17.71
C ARG A 93 -8.87 -19.48 -18.66
N THR A 94 -9.37 -19.28 -19.86
CA THR A 94 -9.42 -20.32 -20.89
C THR A 94 -8.09 -20.47 -21.64
N GLY A 95 -7.09 -19.61 -21.35
CA GLY A 95 -5.80 -19.62 -22.04
C GLY A 95 -5.83 -19.07 -23.47
N LYS A 96 -6.92 -18.41 -23.86
CA LYS A 96 -7.07 -17.78 -25.17
C LYS A 96 -6.15 -16.58 -25.33
N ILE A 97 -5.88 -15.85 -24.24
CA ILE A 97 -4.90 -14.76 -24.18
C ILE A 97 -3.89 -15.02 -23.05
N GLN A 98 -2.62 -14.68 -23.32
CA GLN A 98 -1.48 -14.87 -22.43
C GLN A 98 -0.79 -13.54 -22.11
N CYS A 99 -1.16 -12.49 -22.82
CA CYS A 99 -0.66 -11.14 -22.59
C CYS A 99 -1.82 -10.14 -22.60
N ILE A 100 -1.78 -9.19 -21.67
CA ILE A 100 -2.71 -8.05 -21.62
C ILE A 100 -1.89 -6.79 -21.78
N ILE A 101 -2.29 -5.92 -22.71
CA ILE A 101 -1.66 -4.62 -22.92
C ILE A 101 -2.67 -3.51 -22.61
N VAL A 102 -2.25 -2.56 -21.78
CA VAL A 102 -3.03 -1.38 -21.41
C VAL A 102 -2.23 -0.12 -21.68
N LYS A 103 -2.90 1.01 -21.87
CA LYS A 103 -2.23 2.30 -22.02
C LYS A 103 -1.46 2.69 -20.78
N ASP A 104 -2.13 2.67 -19.62
CA ASP A 104 -1.59 2.92 -18.29
C ASP A 104 -2.30 2.04 -17.25
N LEU A 105 -1.66 1.81 -16.10
CA LEU A 105 -2.21 0.95 -15.04
C LEU A 105 -3.53 1.47 -14.47
N SER A 106 -3.80 2.78 -14.57
CA SER A 106 -5.08 3.35 -14.14
C SER A 106 -6.25 2.91 -15.03
N ARG A 107 -5.98 2.52 -16.28
CA ARG A 107 -6.99 1.93 -17.19
C ARG A 107 -7.31 0.50 -16.75
N PHE A 108 -6.30 -0.26 -16.32
CA PHE A 108 -6.53 -1.58 -15.75
C PHE A 108 -7.34 -1.49 -14.45
N GLY A 109 -6.87 -0.73 -13.45
CA GLY A 109 -7.58 -0.51 -12.20
C GLY A 109 -7.05 0.68 -11.40
N ARG A 110 -7.95 1.45 -10.77
CA ARG A 110 -7.61 2.54 -9.85
C ARG A 110 -7.46 2.05 -8.40
N ASN A 111 -7.97 0.86 -8.11
CA ASN A 111 -7.79 0.22 -6.81
C ASN A 111 -6.42 -0.47 -6.78
N PHE A 112 -5.44 0.17 -6.14
CA PHE A 112 -4.07 -0.33 -6.06
C PHE A 112 -3.96 -1.70 -5.36
N ILE A 113 -4.83 -2.00 -4.39
CA ILE A 113 -4.83 -3.27 -3.66
C ILE A 113 -5.25 -4.40 -4.60
N GLU A 114 -6.35 -4.23 -5.31
CA GLU A 114 -6.84 -5.23 -6.26
C GLU A 114 -5.92 -5.37 -7.47
N THR A 115 -5.44 -4.25 -8.03
CA THR A 115 -4.46 -4.25 -9.12
C THR A 115 -3.19 -5.01 -8.71
N GLY A 116 -2.65 -4.74 -7.51
CA GLY A 116 -1.50 -5.45 -6.97
C GLY A 116 -1.78 -6.95 -6.77
N TYR A 117 -2.98 -7.34 -6.34
CA TYR A 117 -3.37 -8.73 -6.22
C TYR A 117 -3.42 -9.46 -7.57
N TYR A 118 -3.93 -8.82 -8.62
CA TYR A 118 -3.87 -9.37 -9.98
C TYR A 118 -2.43 -9.57 -10.44
N ILE A 119 -1.57 -8.57 -10.26
CA ILE A 119 -0.17 -8.59 -10.71
C ILE A 119 0.67 -9.62 -9.93
N GLU A 120 0.45 -9.74 -8.61
CA GLU A 120 1.26 -10.60 -7.75
C GLU A 120 0.77 -12.05 -7.71
N THR A 121 -0.54 -12.25 -7.80
CA THR A 121 -1.15 -13.56 -7.53
C THR A 121 -1.84 -14.14 -8.75
N ILE A 122 -2.79 -13.42 -9.34
CA ILE A 122 -3.66 -13.98 -10.38
C ILE A 122 -2.89 -14.22 -11.68
N PHE A 123 -2.20 -13.20 -12.20
CA PHE A 123 -1.49 -13.30 -13.47
C PHE A 123 -0.31 -14.29 -13.45
N PRO A 124 0.53 -14.34 -12.41
CA PRO A 124 1.53 -15.39 -12.30
C PRO A 124 0.94 -16.80 -12.25
N CYS A 125 -0.17 -17.01 -11.51
CA CYS A 125 -0.84 -18.30 -11.45
C CYS A 125 -1.43 -18.74 -12.79
N LEU A 126 -1.87 -17.79 -13.63
CA LEU A 126 -2.44 -18.06 -14.95
C LEU A 126 -1.40 -17.93 -16.08
N ASN A 127 -0.14 -17.65 -15.74
CA ASN A 127 0.97 -17.41 -16.67
C ASN A 127 0.65 -16.31 -17.69
N VAL A 128 0.10 -15.18 -17.22
CA VAL A 128 -0.30 -14.02 -18.03
C VAL A 128 0.64 -12.86 -17.77
N ARG A 129 1.12 -12.24 -18.85
CA ARG A 129 1.95 -11.02 -18.83
C ARG A 129 1.06 -9.79 -18.92
N LEU A 130 1.26 -8.80 -18.05
CA LEU A 130 0.61 -7.50 -18.11
C LEU A 130 1.63 -6.44 -18.49
N ILE A 131 1.31 -5.65 -19.50
CA ILE A 131 2.15 -4.54 -19.99
C ILE A 131 1.35 -3.24 -19.91
N SER A 132 1.96 -2.20 -19.38
CA SER A 132 1.45 -0.83 -19.39
C SER A 132 2.43 0.05 -20.14
N ILE A 133 1.95 0.66 -21.24
CA ILE A 133 2.82 1.38 -22.19
C ILE A 133 3.37 2.65 -21.54
N ASN A 134 2.49 3.53 -21.04
CA ASN A 134 2.90 4.82 -20.51
C ASN A 134 3.66 4.74 -19.20
N ASP A 135 3.43 3.67 -18.42
CA ASP A 135 4.12 3.45 -17.15
C ASP A 135 5.44 2.68 -17.34
N GLU A 136 5.77 2.29 -18.60
CA GLU A 136 6.93 1.44 -18.94
C GLU A 136 6.99 0.16 -18.12
N PHE A 137 5.81 -0.33 -17.67
CA PHE A 137 5.66 -1.46 -16.77
C PHE A 137 5.47 -2.77 -17.53
N ASP A 138 6.17 -3.81 -17.09
CA ASP A 138 6.07 -5.16 -17.62
C ASP A 138 6.11 -6.19 -16.48
N SER A 139 5.03 -6.91 -16.27
CA SER A 139 4.94 -7.89 -15.19
C SER A 139 5.89 -9.09 -15.33
N SER A 140 6.53 -9.29 -16.48
CA SER A 140 7.59 -10.30 -16.64
C SER A 140 8.89 -9.88 -15.96
N ARG A 141 9.13 -8.58 -15.76
CA ARG A 141 10.29 -8.04 -15.08
C ARG A 141 10.05 -8.02 -13.57
N GLU A 142 10.94 -8.62 -12.80
CA GLU A 142 10.80 -8.68 -11.35
C GLU A 142 10.88 -7.29 -10.69
N GLU A 143 11.72 -6.41 -11.22
CA GLU A 143 11.88 -5.03 -10.73
C GLU A 143 10.58 -4.24 -10.85
N ASP A 144 9.88 -4.36 -11.98
CA ASP A 144 8.62 -3.66 -12.23
C ASP A 144 7.50 -4.19 -11.32
N ARG A 145 7.41 -5.51 -11.16
CA ARG A 145 6.45 -6.11 -10.21
C ARG A 145 6.70 -5.61 -8.78
N ASN A 146 7.94 -5.59 -8.34
CA ASN A 146 8.29 -5.13 -7.00
C ASN A 146 8.00 -3.64 -6.80
N SER A 147 8.11 -2.81 -7.83
CA SER A 147 7.79 -1.38 -7.77
C SER A 147 6.33 -1.09 -7.39
N ILE A 148 5.40 -1.96 -7.76
CA ILE A 148 3.96 -1.84 -7.46
C ILE A 148 3.58 -2.64 -6.23
N VAL A 149 4.05 -3.87 -6.14
CA VAL A 149 3.67 -4.84 -5.10
C VAL A 149 4.17 -4.41 -3.72
N MET A 150 5.39 -3.90 -3.61
CA MET A 150 5.95 -3.50 -2.31
C MET A 150 5.22 -2.33 -1.65
N PRO A 151 4.90 -1.23 -2.34
CA PRO A 151 4.05 -0.17 -1.78
C PRO A 151 2.67 -0.67 -1.34
N VAL A 152 2.04 -1.57 -2.10
CA VAL A 152 0.73 -2.15 -1.76
C VAL A 152 0.84 -3.01 -0.49
N LYS A 153 1.84 -3.89 -0.39
CA LYS A 153 2.10 -4.69 0.82
C LYS A 153 2.33 -3.79 2.04
N ASN A 154 3.13 -2.74 1.89
CA ASN A 154 3.40 -1.80 2.98
C ASN A 154 2.13 -1.08 3.43
N MET A 155 1.29 -0.63 2.49
CA MET A 155 0.01 0.01 2.79
C MET A 155 -0.95 -0.93 3.53
N ILE A 156 -1.06 -2.18 3.09
CA ILE A 156 -1.88 -3.20 3.75
C ILE A 156 -1.38 -3.45 5.18
N ASN A 157 -0.07 -3.63 5.36
CA ASN A 157 0.54 -3.84 6.68
C ASN A 157 0.27 -2.65 7.62
N GLU A 158 0.37 -1.42 7.11
CA GLU A 158 0.05 -0.21 7.87
C GLU A 158 -1.44 -0.16 8.27
N MET A 159 -2.35 -0.53 7.38
CA MET A 159 -3.78 -0.62 7.68
C MET A 159 -4.07 -1.65 8.79
N TYR A 160 -3.46 -2.84 8.70
CA TYR A 160 -3.57 -3.86 9.76
C TYR A 160 -3.02 -3.36 11.11
N ALA A 161 -1.88 -2.69 11.10
CA ALA A 161 -1.28 -2.12 12.31
C ALA A 161 -2.19 -1.06 12.96
N LYS A 162 -2.79 -0.17 12.15
CA LYS A 162 -3.76 0.84 12.60
C LYS A 162 -5.03 0.20 13.16
N ASP A 163 -5.58 -0.82 12.51
CA ASP A 163 -6.78 -1.52 12.98
C ASP A 163 -6.50 -2.27 14.30
N ALA A 164 -5.39 -2.99 14.40
CA ALA A 164 -4.96 -3.65 15.62
C ALA A 164 -4.73 -2.66 16.78
N SER A 165 -4.20 -1.46 16.48
CA SER A 165 -4.04 -0.40 17.47
C SER A 165 -5.38 0.12 17.96
N LYS A 166 -6.33 0.41 17.06
CA LYS A 166 -7.69 0.84 17.43
C LYS A 166 -8.40 -0.21 18.30
N LYS A 167 -8.33 -1.49 17.92
CA LYS A 167 -8.92 -2.59 18.69
C LYS A 167 -8.32 -2.70 20.09
N ARG A 168 -6.99 -2.52 20.22
CA ARG A 168 -6.32 -2.52 21.55
C ARG A 168 -6.77 -1.33 22.40
N VAL A 169 -6.88 -0.12 21.83
CA VAL A 169 -7.35 1.06 22.57
C VAL A 169 -8.78 0.85 23.07
N LEU A 170 -9.69 0.37 22.22
CA LEU A 170 -11.07 0.07 22.59
C LEU A 170 -11.14 -1.02 23.68
N ALA A 171 -10.36 -2.09 23.56
CA ALA A 171 -10.30 -3.14 24.58
C ALA A 171 -9.80 -2.58 25.92
N PHE A 172 -8.76 -1.74 25.90
CA PHE A 172 -8.23 -1.08 27.09
C PHE A 172 -9.25 -0.14 27.73
N GLU A 173 -9.97 0.66 26.95
CA GLU A 173 -11.04 1.51 27.45
C GLU A 173 -12.18 0.70 28.09
N MET A 174 -12.60 -0.40 27.47
CA MET A 174 -13.60 -1.30 28.04
C MET A 174 -13.14 -1.94 29.35
N GLN A 175 -11.89 -2.40 29.42
CA GLN A 175 -11.30 -2.96 30.65
C GLN A 175 -11.21 -1.90 31.74
N SER A 176 -10.76 -0.68 31.39
CA SER A 176 -10.71 0.44 32.34
C SER A 176 -12.08 0.81 32.90
N LYS A 177 -13.12 0.81 32.06
CA LYS A 177 -14.50 1.10 32.51
C LYS A 177 -15.07 -0.01 33.40
N ARG A 178 -14.68 -1.26 33.21
CA ARG A 178 -15.09 -2.41 34.05
C ARG A 178 -14.29 -2.53 35.32
N GLY A 179 -13.13 -1.84 35.41
CA GLY A 179 -12.20 -2.03 36.53
C GLY A 179 -11.37 -3.33 36.47
N ASP A 180 -11.45 -4.07 35.34
CA ASP A 180 -10.79 -5.37 35.13
C ASP A 180 -9.35 -5.22 34.59
N GLY A 181 -8.80 -4.02 34.58
CA GLY A 181 -7.45 -3.77 34.05
C GLY A 181 -6.37 -4.46 34.86
N THR A 182 -5.45 -5.15 34.19
CA THR A 182 -4.26 -5.70 34.83
C THR A 182 -3.35 -4.57 35.29
N ILE A 183 -3.19 -4.42 36.61
CA ILE A 183 -2.36 -3.39 37.21
C ILE A 183 -0.92 -3.88 37.21
N ALA A 184 -0.17 -3.52 36.19
CA ALA A 184 1.22 -3.97 36.03
C ALA A 184 2.21 -3.32 37.03
N ARG A 185 1.90 -2.12 37.54
CA ARG A 185 2.81 -1.36 38.42
C ARG A 185 2.05 -0.57 39.48
N SER A 186 2.57 -0.54 40.70
CA SER A 186 2.02 0.33 41.74
C SER A 186 2.34 1.81 41.43
N ILE A 187 1.33 2.66 41.57
CA ILE A 187 1.46 4.13 41.48
C ILE A 187 1.71 4.65 42.92
N TYR A 188 2.57 5.67 43.06
CA TYR A 188 2.83 6.28 44.36
C TYR A 188 1.53 6.74 45.04
N GLY A 189 1.28 6.32 46.26
CA GLY A 189 0.00 6.48 46.99
C GLY A 189 -0.86 5.22 47.01
N TYR A 190 -0.50 4.18 46.25
CA TYR A 190 -1.21 2.90 46.19
C TYR A 190 -0.26 1.72 46.30
N THR A 191 -0.76 0.59 46.77
CA THR A 191 -0.14 -0.74 46.72
C THR A 191 -0.96 -1.66 45.82
N VAL A 192 -0.32 -2.60 45.15
CA VAL A 192 -1.01 -3.60 44.31
C VAL A 192 -1.29 -4.84 45.16
N ASP A 193 -2.54 -5.20 45.32
CA ASP A 193 -2.91 -6.50 45.80
C ASP A 193 -2.88 -7.49 44.64
N LYS A 194 -1.82 -8.33 44.60
CA LYS A 194 -1.62 -9.30 43.51
C LYS A 194 -2.69 -10.41 43.50
N LYS A 195 -3.36 -10.69 44.64
CA LYS A 195 -4.39 -11.74 44.70
C LYS A 195 -5.71 -11.27 44.11
N GLU A 196 -6.09 -10.03 44.41
CA GLU A 196 -7.34 -9.43 43.95
C GLU A 196 -7.16 -8.61 42.70
N ASN A 197 -5.91 -8.43 42.21
CA ASN A 197 -5.55 -7.57 41.10
C ASN A 197 -6.13 -6.14 41.21
N GLN A 198 -6.07 -5.58 42.42
CA GLN A 198 -6.65 -4.28 42.76
C GLN A 198 -5.62 -3.35 43.38
N LEU A 199 -5.83 -2.04 43.15
CA LEU A 199 -5.07 -0.99 43.83
C LEU A 199 -5.69 -0.73 45.20
N LYS A 200 -4.91 -0.92 46.27
CA LYS A 200 -5.26 -0.52 47.64
C LYS A 200 -4.54 0.77 48.00
N VAL A 201 -5.21 1.64 48.76
CA VAL A 201 -4.61 2.91 49.18
C VAL A 201 -3.46 2.61 50.15
N ASN A 202 -2.26 3.13 49.87
CA ASN A 202 -1.13 3.01 50.79
C ASN A 202 -1.24 4.08 51.89
N PRO A 203 -1.38 3.67 53.15
CA PRO A 203 -1.62 4.61 54.27
C PRO A 203 -0.44 5.57 54.49
N GLU A 204 0.78 5.18 54.13
CA GLU A 204 1.97 6.02 54.32
C GLU A 204 2.13 7.08 53.24
N THR A 205 1.91 6.72 52.01
CA THR A 205 2.19 7.60 50.85
C THR A 205 0.96 8.36 50.32
N ALA A 206 -0.25 7.84 50.55
CA ALA A 206 -1.48 8.50 50.10
C ALA A 206 -1.71 9.88 50.71
N PRO A 207 -1.40 10.15 51.99
CA PRO A 207 -1.51 11.52 52.55
C PRO A 207 -0.64 12.52 51.80
N ILE A 208 0.58 12.11 51.41
CA ILE A 208 1.51 12.94 50.65
C ILE A 208 0.92 13.33 49.28
N VAL A 209 0.36 12.37 48.57
CA VAL A 209 -0.30 12.58 47.28
C VAL A 209 -1.48 13.57 47.43
N ARG A 210 -2.31 13.41 48.48
CA ARG A 210 -3.42 14.34 48.75
C ARG A 210 -2.93 15.76 49.03
N VAL A 211 -1.81 15.92 49.73
CA VAL A 211 -1.21 17.23 49.97
C VAL A 211 -0.67 17.86 48.69
N ILE A 212 -0.04 17.07 47.83
CA ILE A 212 0.43 17.54 46.50
C ILE A 212 -0.73 18.09 45.70
N PHE A 213 -1.82 17.32 45.55
CA PHE A 213 -3.02 17.78 44.82
C PHE A 213 -3.65 19.03 45.44
N ARG A 214 -3.73 19.11 46.77
CA ARG A 214 -4.24 20.30 47.46
C ARG A 214 -3.39 21.54 47.17
N TRP A 215 -2.05 21.42 47.20
CA TRP A 215 -1.17 22.54 46.87
C TRP A 215 -1.30 22.95 45.40
N TYR A 216 -1.45 22.00 44.49
CA TYR A 216 -1.69 22.29 43.09
C TYR A 216 -3.02 23.04 42.88
N GLN A 217 -4.11 22.60 43.53
CA GLN A 217 -5.40 23.30 43.50
C GLN A 217 -5.34 24.73 44.05
N MET A 218 -4.44 24.97 45.03
CA MET A 218 -4.16 26.33 45.55
C MET A 218 -3.30 27.19 44.61
N GLY A 219 -3.07 26.76 43.36
CA GLY A 219 -2.32 27.50 42.34
C GLY A 219 -0.81 27.43 42.48
N ARG A 220 -0.26 26.52 43.33
CA ARG A 220 1.20 26.36 43.43
C ARG A 220 1.76 25.63 42.23
N GLY A 221 2.78 26.19 41.59
CA GLY A 221 3.49 25.54 40.47
C GLY A 221 4.25 24.29 40.94
N THR A 222 4.45 23.33 40.02
CA THR A 222 5.12 22.06 40.30
C THR A 222 6.51 22.22 40.94
N GLY A 223 7.30 23.20 40.49
CA GLY A 223 8.62 23.50 41.08
C GLY A 223 8.58 23.93 42.53
N ALA A 224 7.56 24.73 42.94
CA ALA A 224 7.37 25.13 44.33
C ALA A 224 6.94 23.94 45.20
N ILE A 225 6.10 23.04 44.67
CA ILE A 225 5.67 21.81 45.34
C ILE A 225 6.89 20.90 45.59
N VAL A 226 7.71 20.64 44.56
CA VAL A 226 8.92 19.82 44.66
C VAL A 226 9.90 20.40 45.69
N LYS A 227 10.14 21.72 45.68
CA LYS A 227 11.01 22.38 46.67
C LYS A 227 10.50 22.14 48.09
N ARG A 228 9.20 22.25 48.32
CA ARG A 228 8.58 22.04 49.63
C ARG A 228 8.63 20.60 50.09
N LEU A 229 8.41 19.64 49.19
CA LEU A 229 8.55 18.21 49.48
C LEU A 229 9.99 17.85 49.92
N LYS A 230 10.98 18.43 49.21
CA LYS A 230 12.41 18.28 49.61
C LYS A 230 12.72 18.88 50.96
N MET A 231 12.16 20.06 51.30
CA MET A 231 12.34 20.68 52.60
C MET A 231 11.72 19.86 53.77
N LEU A 232 10.70 19.06 53.47
CA LEU A 232 10.03 18.17 54.41
C LEU A 232 10.67 16.78 54.47
N ASP A 233 11.79 16.59 53.78
CA ASP A 233 12.53 15.32 53.66
C ASP A 233 11.67 14.14 53.19
N ILE A 234 10.69 14.43 52.30
CA ILE A 234 9.82 13.41 51.73
C ILE A 234 10.55 12.69 50.62
N MET A 235 10.66 11.37 50.76
CA MET A 235 11.30 10.51 49.75
C MET A 235 10.63 10.62 48.40
N THR A 236 11.43 10.57 47.35
CA THR A 236 10.91 10.46 45.99
C THR A 236 10.21 9.11 45.80
N PRO A 237 9.24 8.98 44.87
CA PRO A 237 8.59 7.70 44.57
C PRO A 237 9.58 6.58 44.27
N HIS A 238 10.68 6.90 43.59
CA HIS A 238 11.74 5.94 43.26
C HIS A 238 12.51 5.50 44.53
N ALA A 239 12.92 6.43 45.37
CA ALA A 239 13.62 6.12 46.60
C ALA A 239 12.74 5.31 47.60
N TYR A 240 11.45 5.67 47.70
CA TYR A 240 10.50 4.93 48.52
C TYR A 240 10.33 3.48 48.06
N LYS A 241 10.25 3.23 46.73
CA LYS A 241 10.19 1.87 46.20
C LYS A 241 11.46 1.07 46.50
N ALA A 242 12.62 1.67 46.38
CA ALA A 242 13.91 1.02 46.62
C ALA A 242 14.09 0.63 48.09
N THR A 243 13.58 1.44 49.03
CA THR A 243 13.70 1.15 50.47
C THR A 243 12.69 0.16 51.00
N HIS A 244 11.53 -0.01 50.33
CA HIS A 244 10.45 -0.87 50.84
C HIS A 244 10.30 -2.17 50.07
N GLU A 245 11.30 -2.53 49.21
CA GLU A 245 11.27 -3.76 48.38
C GLU A 245 9.88 -4.04 47.78
N LEU A 246 9.19 -2.97 47.38
CA LEU A 246 7.89 -3.12 46.74
C LEU A 246 8.12 -3.72 45.35
N ASP A 247 7.99 -5.04 45.28
CA ASP A 247 8.09 -5.85 44.08
C ASP A 247 7.45 -5.19 42.90
N MET A 248 8.24 -5.10 41.83
CA MET A 248 7.79 -4.77 40.51
C MET A 248 7.02 -5.92 39.90
#